data_f1ce697ce568049df9311f75e8110c91
#
_entry.id   f1ce697ce568049df9311f75e8110c91
#
_cell.length_a   1.000
_cell.length_b   1.000
_cell.length_c   1.000
_cell.angle_alpha   90.00
_cell.angle_beta   90.00
_cell.angle_gamma   90.00
#
_symmetry.space_group_name_H-M   'P 1'
#
loop_
_entity.id
_entity.type
_entity.pdbx_description
1 polymer ?
#
loop_
_entity_poly.entity_id
_entity_poly.type
_entity_poly.pdbx_seq_one_letter_code
_entity_poly.pdbx_strand_id
1 'polypeptide(L)'
;EVTLTQPEVETVQQGQTATIECHIDVGIYSNGLAWYQKKPGEAPKRLIYYINTLQSGTPSRFSGSGTVNTGRDFTLTISGVQTEDTGDYYCQSYHSGGVFTQGTMVTCVT
;
A
#
# COMPACT_ATOMS: atom_id res chain seq x y z
N GLU A 1 17.66 12.62 -0.74
CA GLU A 1 17.28 11.23 -0.50
C GLU A 1 15.86 11.18 0.07
N VAL A 2 15.07 10.19 -0.35
CA VAL A 2 13.66 10.09 0.00
C VAL A 2 13.46 8.94 0.97
N THR A 3 12.74 9.19 2.06
CA THR A 3 12.43 8.17 3.05
C THR A 3 10.92 7.95 3.11
N LEU A 4 10.52 6.71 2.92
CA LEU A 4 9.14 6.28 3.04
C LEU A 4 8.99 5.43 4.30
N THR A 5 7.93 5.67 5.05
CA THR A 5 7.70 4.98 6.32
C THR A 5 6.29 4.43 6.35
N GLN A 6 6.15 3.15 6.75
CA GLN A 6 4.85 2.53 6.99
C GLN A 6 4.99 1.57 8.18
N PRO A 7 3.88 1.20 8.83
CA PRO A 7 3.95 0.30 9.99
C PRO A 7 4.49 -1.06 9.60
N GLU A 8 5.13 -1.76 10.54
CA GLU A 8 5.71 -3.06 10.26
C GLU A 8 4.66 -4.15 10.16
N VAL A 9 3.62 -4.07 10.98
CA VAL A 9 2.63 -5.13 11.12
C VAL A 9 1.23 -4.54 11.24
N GLU A 10 0.28 -5.19 10.60
CA GLU A 10 -1.14 -4.88 10.74
C GLU A 10 -1.90 -6.20 10.87
N THR A 11 -2.47 -6.45 12.04
CA THR A 11 -3.25 -7.66 12.30
C THR A 11 -4.72 -7.31 12.30
N VAL A 12 -5.51 -8.04 11.52
CA VAL A 12 -6.91 -7.68 11.33
C VAL A 12 -7.76 -8.95 11.30
N GLN A 13 -8.95 -8.90 11.87
CA GLN A 13 -9.93 -9.99 11.83
C GLN A 13 -10.51 -10.09 10.42
N GLN A 14 -10.77 -11.32 10.00
CA GLN A 14 -11.43 -11.54 8.70
C GLN A 14 -12.73 -10.76 8.63
N GLY A 15 -12.95 -10.07 7.52
CA GLY A 15 -14.15 -9.26 7.31
C GLY A 15 -14.04 -7.83 7.82
N GLN A 16 -13.03 -7.53 8.63
CA GLN A 16 -12.81 -6.16 9.11
C GLN A 16 -11.99 -5.36 8.11
N THR A 17 -11.78 -4.09 8.38
CA THR A 17 -11.05 -3.18 7.49
C THR A 17 -9.62 -3.01 7.95
N ALA A 18 -8.67 -3.22 7.05
CA ALA A 18 -7.26 -2.92 7.29
C ALA A 18 -6.92 -1.58 6.66
N THR A 19 -6.14 -0.78 7.39
CA THR A 19 -5.69 0.52 6.93
C THR A 19 -4.17 0.58 7.10
N ILE A 20 -3.45 0.80 5.99
CA ILE A 20 -1.99 0.88 5.99
C ILE A 20 -1.60 2.26 5.54
N GLU A 21 -0.88 2.99 6.39
CA GLU A 21 -0.45 4.35 6.09
C GLU A 21 0.99 4.38 5.61
N CYS A 22 1.26 5.23 4.64
CA CYS A 22 2.60 5.45 4.10
C CYS A 22 2.89 6.94 4.20
N HIS A 23 3.98 7.29 4.86
CA HIS A 23 4.43 8.67 4.99
C HIS A 23 5.72 8.87 4.20
N ILE A 24 5.78 9.95 3.42
CA ILE A 24 6.96 10.29 2.63
C ILE A 24 7.51 11.61 3.17
N ASP A 25 8.80 11.66 3.47
CA ASP A 25 9.42 12.83 4.08
C ASP A 25 9.46 14.04 3.14
N VAL A 26 9.42 13.81 1.83
CA VAL A 26 9.26 14.87 0.83
C VAL A 26 8.05 14.53 -0.02
N GLY A 27 7.33 15.53 -0.50
CA GLY A 27 6.12 15.29 -1.27
C GLY A 27 6.38 14.51 -2.55
N ILE A 28 5.38 13.73 -2.99
CA ILE A 28 5.51 13.02 -4.26
C ILE A 28 5.44 14.01 -5.42
N TYR A 29 6.01 13.59 -6.54
CA TYR A 29 5.97 14.35 -7.78
C TYR A 29 4.76 13.88 -8.59
N SER A 30 3.86 14.80 -8.90
CA SER A 30 2.63 14.47 -9.63
C SER A 30 1.81 13.42 -8.85
N ASN A 31 1.35 12.38 -9.50
CA ASN A 31 0.59 11.29 -8.86
C ASN A 31 1.44 10.02 -8.72
N GLY A 32 2.73 10.19 -8.52
CA GLY A 32 3.69 9.10 -8.56
C GLY A 32 3.73 8.25 -7.32
N LEU A 33 2.64 7.58 -7.00
CA LEU A 33 2.57 6.66 -5.87
C LEU A 33 1.83 5.40 -6.23
N ALA A 34 2.37 4.24 -5.81
CA ALA A 34 1.77 2.94 -6.07
C ALA A 34 1.83 2.07 -4.83
N TRP A 35 0.98 1.04 -4.80
CA TRP A 35 0.95 0.03 -3.75
C TRP A 35 1.15 -1.34 -4.37
N TYR A 36 1.97 -2.17 -3.71
CA TYR A 36 2.28 -3.54 -4.15
C TYR A 36 1.94 -4.53 -3.06
N GLN A 37 1.60 -5.75 -3.46
CA GLN A 37 1.41 -6.89 -2.57
C GLN A 37 2.46 -7.93 -2.91
N LYS A 38 3.08 -8.53 -1.90
CA LYS A 38 4.01 -9.63 -2.10
C LYS A 38 3.65 -10.77 -1.18
N LYS A 39 3.47 -11.95 -1.75
CA LYS A 39 3.24 -13.19 -1.00
C LYS A 39 4.51 -14.04 -1.02
N PRO A 40 4.70 -14.92 0.00
CA PRO A 40 5.89 -15.76 0.05
C PRO A 40 6.08 -16.56 -1.24
N GLY A 41 7.31 -16.53 -1.77
CA GLY A 41 7.65 -17.26 -2.99
C GLY A 41 7.13 -16.66 -4.27
N GLU A 42 6.46 -15.52 -4.22
CA GLU A 42 5.91 -14.86 -5.42
C GLU A 42 6.59 -13.52 -5.64
N ALA A 43 6.55 -13.06 -6.87
CA ALA A 43 7.02 -11.71 -7.21
C ALA A 43 6.01 -10.68 -6.71
N PRO A 44 6.46 -9.46 -6.39
CA PRO A 44 5.53 -8.39 -6.03
C PRO A 44 4.54 -8.10 -7.16
N LYS A 45 3.33 -7.79 -6.79
CA LYS A 45 2.25 -7.51 -7.72
C LYS A 45 1.70 -6.12 -7.43
N ARG A 46 1.65 -5.26 -8.46
CA ARG A 46 1.09 -3.92 -8.29
C ARG A 46 -0.41 -4.01 -8.14
N LEU A 47 -0.93 -3.38 -7.09
CA LEU A 47 -2.37 -3.34 -6.82
C LEU A 47 -2.99 -2.03 -7.26
N ILE A 48 -2.31 -0.93 -7.00
CA ILE A 48 -2.82 0.43 -7.18
C ILE A 48 -1.68 1.28 -7.72
N TYR A 49 -2.01 2.19 -8.64
CA TYR A 49 -1.06 3.17 -9.15
C TYR A 49 -1.74 4.54 -9.23
N TYR A 50 -0.94 5.58 -9.43
CA TYR A 50 -1.44 6.97 -9.46
C TYR A 50 -2.28 7.29 -8.22
N ILE A 51 -1.81 6.83 -7.04
CA ILE A 51 -2.45 7.04 -5.74
C ILE A 51 -3.70 6.19 -5.54
N ASN A 52 -4.64 6.18 -6.48
CA ASN A 52 -5.96 5.59 -6.26
C ASN A 52 -6.52 4.78 -7.44
N THR A 53 -5.75 4.53 -8.46
CA THR A 53 -6.25 3.77 -9.61
C THR A 53 -5.97 2.28 -9.41
N LEU A 54 -7.02 1.45 -9.46
CA LEU A 54 -6.87 0.01 -9.29
C LEU A 54 -6.20 -0.59 -10.53
N GLN A 55 -5.19 -1.41 -10.31
CA GLN A 55 -4.60 -2.23 -11.35
C GLN A 55 -5.64 -3.24 -11.82
N SER A 56 -5.64 -3.53 -13.11
CA SER A 56 -6.54 -4.54 -13.66
C SER A 56 -6.37 -5.85 -12.91
N GLY A 57 -7.47 -6.43 -12.43
CA GLY A 57 -7.47 -7.66 -11.66
C GLY A 57 -7.40 -7.47 -10.15
N THR A 58 -7.16 -6.25 -9.67
CA THR A 58 -7.19 -5.98 -8.24
C THR A 58 -8.62 -5.97 -7.74
N PRO A 59 -8.94 -6.74 -6.69
CA PRO A 59 -10.31 -6.75 -6.16
C PRO A 59 -10.77 -5.37 -5.69
N SER A 60 -12.06 -5.11 -5.83
CA SER A 60 -12.63 -3.80 -5.52
C SER A 60 -12.59 -3.46 -4.02
N ARG A 61 -12.31 -4.43 -3.16
CA ARG A 61 -12.17 -4.15 -1.72
C ARG A 61 -10.91 -3.36 -1.40
N PHE A 62 -9.97 -3.26 -2.33
CA PHE A 62 -8.78 -2.44 -2.19
C PHE A 62 -9.04 -1.02 -2.67
N SER A 63 -8.57 -0.04 -1.92
CA SER A 63 -8.65 1.35 -2.35
C SER A 63 -7.45 2.13 -1.83
N GLY A 64 -7.07 3.16 -2.57
CA GLY A 64 -5.98 4.04 -2.19
C GLY A 64 -6.46 5.46 -2.04
N SER A 65 -5.84 6.20 -1.13
CA SER A 65 -6.12 7.61 -0.94
C SER A 65 -4.85 8.34 -0.53
N GLY A 66 -4.90 9.66 -0.57
CA GLY A 66 -3.76 10.46 -0.18
C GLY A 66 -4.15 11.90 0.05
N THR A 67 -3.28 12.61 0.80
CA THR A 67 -3.47 14.03 1.05
C THR A 67 -2.83 14.80 -0.10
N VAL A 68 -3.67 15.34 -0.97
CA VAL A 68 -3.23 16.00 -2.19
C VAL A 68 -2.37 17.22 -1.88
N ASN A 69 -2.69 17.92 -0.77
CA ASN A 69 -2.05 19.20 -0.47
C ASN A 69 -0.56 19.06 -0.13
N THR A 70 -0.19 18.04 0.67
CA THR A 70 1.20 17.85 1.05
C THR A 70 1.92 16.84 0.17
N GLY A 71 1.18 15.88 -0.42
CA GLY A 71 1.77 14.79 -1.19
C GLY A 71 2.62 13.87 -0.35
N ARG A 72 2.36 13.77 0.97
CA ARG A 72 3.22 13.03 1.89
C ARG A 72 2.55 11.89 2.63
N ASP A 73 1.22 11.91 2.74
CA ASP A 73 0.50 10.90 3.52
C ASP A 73 -0.48 10.18 2.63
N PHE A 74 -0.33 8.85 2.57
CA PHE A 74 -1.12 8.00 1.68
C PHE A 74 -1.61 6.80 2.45
N THR A 75 -2.75 6.26 2.04
CA THR A 75 -3.39 5.16 2.77
C THR A 75 -3.85 4.10 1.78
N LEU A 76 -3.51 2.85 2.07
CA LEU A 76 -4.12 1.68 1.43
C LEU A 76 -5.17 1.14 2.38
N THR A 77 -6.40 0.97 1.88
CA THR A 77 -7.50 0.42 2.67
C THR A 77 -7.95 -0.89 2.04
N ILE A 78 -8.07 -1.92 2.86
CA ILE A 78 -8.64 -3.21 2.44
C ILE A 78 -9.93 -3.38 3.23
N SER A 79 -11.07 -3.19 2.56
CA SER A 79 -12.39 -3.35 3.18
C SER A 79 -12.75 -4.82 3.18
N GLY A 80 -13.13 -5.36 4.35
CA GLY A 80 -13.50 -6.77 4.43
C GLY A 80 -12.35 -7.69 4.09
N VAL A 81 -11.29 -7.63 4.88
CA VAL A 81 -10.06 -8.41 4.66
C VAL A 81 -10.39 -9.90 4.58
N GLN A 82 -9.82 -10.57 3.58
CA GLN A 82 -9.96 -12.01 3.35
C GLN A 82 -8.66 -12.71 3.68
N THR A 83 -8.71 -14.04 3.85
CA THR A 83 -7.52 -14.81 4.18
C THR A 83 -6.45 -14.70 3.10
N GLU A 84 -6.86 -14.61 1.83
CA GLU A 84 -5.91 -14.46 0.72
C GLU A 84 -5.22 -13.10 0.70
N ASP A 85 -5.67 -12.14 1.52
CA ASP A 85 -5.02 -10.82 1.60
C ASP A 85 -3.82 -10.81 2.54
N THR A 86 -3.56 -11.89 3.26
CA THR A 86 -2.36 -11.99 4.09
C THR A 86 -1.12 -11.90 3.21
N GLY A 87 -0.19 -11.03 3.59
CA GLY A 87 1.04 -10.83 2.83
C GLY A 87 1.70 -9.52 3.19
N ASP A 88 2.78 -9.20 2.46
CA ASP A 88 3.49 -7.94 2.64
C ASP A 88 2.97 -6.90 1.66
N TYR A 89 2.77 -5.69 2.16
CA TYR A 89 2.28 -4.58 1.34
C TYR A 89 3.31 -3.47 1.34
N TYR A 90 3.60 -2.92 0.16
CA TYR A 90 4.65 -1.94 -0.03
C TYR A 90 4.10 -0.70 -0.70
N CYS A 91 4.45 0.45 -0.15
CA CYS A 91 4.23 1.75 -0.74
C CYS A 91 5.44 2.06 -1.62
N GLN A 92 5.22 2.64 -2.79
CA GLN A 92 6.30 3.02 -3.70
C GLN A 92 6.07 4.44 -4.18
N SER A 93 7.10 5.29 -4.10
CA SER A 93 7.10 6.58 -4.78
C SER A 93 8.01 6.50 -5.99
N TYR A 94 7.74 7.33 -7.00
CA TYR A 94 8.52 7.31 -8.24
C TYR A 94 9.66 8.32 -8.23
N HIS A 95 10.20 8.61 -7.06
CA HIS A 95 11.39 9.45 -6.96
C HIS A 95 12.60 8.67 -7.49
N SER A 96 13.36 9.30 -8.39
CA SER A 96 14.64 8.75 -8.87
C SER A 96 14.58 7.26 -9.25
N GLY A 97 13.53 6.88 -9.98
CA GLY A 97 13.39 5.51 -10.47
C GLY A 97 12.61 4.60 -9.54
N GLY A 98 12.08 5.13 -8.46
CA GLY A 98 11.23 4.36 -7.55
C GLY A 98 11.90 4.04 -6.24
N VAL A 99 11.21 4.38 -5.15
CA VAL A 99 11.68 4.10 -3.79
C VAL A 99 10.58 3.32 -3.09
N PHE A 100 10.94 2.17 -2.53
CA PHE A 100 10.01 1.30 -1.81
C PHE A 100 10.20 1.43 -0.30
N THR A 101 9.11 1.17 0.43
CA THR A 101 9.17 1.01 1.89
C THR A 101 9.72 -0.37 2.23
N GLN A 102 9.87 -0.62 3.54
CA GLN A 102 10.22 -1.95 4.04
C GLN A 102 9.03 -2.90 4.07
N GLY A 103 7.82 -2.36 3.96
CA GLY A 103 6.62 -3.16 3.88
C GLY A 103 5.89 -3.31 5.21
N THR A 104 4.61 -3.61 5.10
CA THR A 104 3.75 -3.93 6.22
C THR A 104 3.27 -5.36 6.07
N MET A 105 3.53 -6.21 7.06
CA MET A 105 2.98 -7.56 7.07
C MET A 105 1.53 -7.49 7.54
N VAL A 106 0.61 -7.79 6.65
CA VAL A 106 -0.82 -7.87 6.99
C VAL A 106 -1.16 -9.32 7.25
N THR A 107 -1.72 -9.59 8.43
CA THR A 107 -2.18 -10.93 8.81
C THR A 107 -3.68 -10.89 9.04
N CYS A 108 -4.39 -11.74 8.31
CA CYS A 108 -5.82 -11.93 8.50
C CYS A 108 -6.03 -13.05 9.51
N VAL A 109 -6.72 -12.72 10.61
CA VAL A 109 -7.02 -13.67 11.67
C VAL A 109 -8.45 -14.17 11.47
N THR A 110 -8.63 -15.47 11.50
CA THR A 110 -9.95 -16.10 11.32
C THR A 110 -10.55 -16.55 12.64
#